data_1868aed81f0f65a3ffba05b7bd574b52
#
_entry.id   1868aed81f0f65a3ffba05b7bd574b52
#
_cell.length_a   1.000
_cell.length_b   1.000
_cell.length_c   1.000
_cell.angle_alpha   90.00
_cell.angle_beta   90.00
_cell.angle_gamma   90.00
#
_symmetry.space_group_name_H-M   'P 1'
#
loop_
_entity.id
_entity.type
_entity.pdbx_description
1 polymer ?
#
loop_
_entity_poly.entity_id
_entity_poly.type
_entity_poly.pdbx_seq_one_letter_code
_entity_poly.pdbx_strand_id
1 'polypeptide(L)'
;MKSLSFLAIFCCTTLFSQSGNPGIMKDAFAHTYSIVARDAKTGEMAVGVQSHWFSVGPLVAWGKSGVGVVATQSFVNPAFGPEGLKLLNEGYTPEEAIETLINNDEGRAFRQLAILGKSGKNAAYTGENCVAEALHITGDNFSVQANMMLNDQVVPEMAKAFTENVNLPLAERVIAVLKAAQKAGGDIRGKQSAALIVVGSDKVEEVWKDKKIDLRVDDHENPIEELDRLLNTARAYEFMNRGDLAMEEGNVEKALEQYGTAESMFPKNLEMRFWKAVALANSDRLQEAKQIFDRIFDEDENWRTMLKRLPKAGLIDVTEEELEMLTRQSSKN
;
A
#
# COMPACT_ATOMS: atom_id res chain seq x y z
N MET A 1 88.03 19.18 -7.37
CA MET A 1 86.87 19.28 -8.26
C MET A 1 86.04 18.07 -8.01
N LYS A 2 84.95 18.23 -7.26
CA LYS A 2 83.97 17.12 -6.96
C LYS A 2 82.69 17.41 -7.73
N SER A 3 82.39 16.48 -8.67
CA SER A 3 81.21 16.53 -9.48
C SER A 3 80.02 15.98 -8.64
N LEU A 4 78.93 16.76 -8.50
CA LEU A 4 77.69 16.36 -7.83
C LEU A 4 76.70 15.96 -8.93
N SER A 5 76.38 14.68 -9.06
CA SER A 5 75.35 14.21 -9.95
C SER A 5 73.98 14.31 -9.23
N PHE A 6 73.07 15.10 -9.77
CA PHE A 6 71.69 15.17 -9.33
C PHE A 6 70.86 14.07 -9.98
N LEU A 7 70.34 13.16 -9.17
CA LEU A 7 69.42 12.10 -9.62
C LEU A 7 67.98 12.65 -9.47
N ALA A 8 67.34 12.99 -10.59
CA ALA A 8 65.95 13.39 -10.61
C ALA A 8 65.04 12.14 -10.55
N ILE A 9 64.40 11.94 -9.40
CA ILE A 9 63.36 10.90 -9.26
C ILE A 9 62.05 11.49 -9.85
N PHE A 10 61.65 10.92 -11.00
CA PHE A 10 60.36 11.20 -11.63
C PHE A 10 59.29 10.39 -10.90
N CYS A 11 58.57 11.01 -9.97
CA CYS A 11 57.45 10.38 -9.31
C CYS A 11 56.22 10.45 -10.24
N CYS A 12 55.94 9.33 -10.94
CA CYS A 12 54.77 9.18 -11.80
C CYS A 12 53.56 8.93 -10.91
N THR A 13 52.88 10.03 -10.50
CA THR A 13 51.57 9.93 -9.86
C THR A 13 50.55 9.59 -10.91
N THR A 14 50.18 8.31 -11.02
CA THR A 14 48.94 7.90 -11.71
C THR A 14 47.76 8.47 -10.94
N LEU A 15 47.24 9.56 -11.44
CA LEU A 15 45.89 10.05 -11.08
C LEU A 15 44.89 8.99 -11.56
N PHE A 16 44.44 8.12 -10.66
CA PHE A 16 43.21 7.43 -10.85
C PHE A 16 42.08 8.47 -10.84
N SER A 17 41.72 8.94 -12.02
CA SER A 17 40.44 9.62 -12.22
C SER A 17 39.32 8.63 -11.85
N GLN A 18 38.82 8.72 -10.64
CA GLN A 18 37.51 8.16 -10.34
C GLN A 18 36.49 8.98 -11.15
N SER A 19 36.17 8.48 -12.33
CA SER A 19 34.96 8.90 -13.05
C SER A 19 33.75 8.39 -12.28
N GLY A 20 33.51 8.92 -11.11
CA GLY A 20 32.24 8.79 -10.43
C GLY A 20 31.20 9.52 -11.27
N ASN A 21 30.26 8.80 -11.81
CA ASN A 21 29.16 9.35 -12.59
C ASN A 21 28.31 10.24 -11.63
N PRO A 22 28.41 11.58 -11.69
CA PRO A 22 27.88 12.45 -10.61
C PRO A 22 26.34 12.48 -10.55
N GLY A 23 25.64 11.87 -11.51
CA GLY A 23 24.19 11.79 -11.56
C GLY A 23 23.59 10.68 -10.70
N ILE A 24 24.28 9.55 -10.56
CA ILE A 24 23.76 8.33 -9.90
C ILE A 24 23.70 8.49 -8.36
N MET A 25 24.62 9.26 -7.76
CA MET A 25 24.68 9.45 -6.30
C MET A 25 23.61 10.39 -5.73
N LYS A 26 22.73 10.98 -6.56
CA LYS A 26 21.64 11.85 -6.13
C LYS A 26 20.31 11.10 -5.93
N ASP A 27 20.22 9.86 -6.41
CA ASP A 27 19.00 9.09 -6.40
C ASP A 27 18.92 8.15 -5.18
N ALA A 28 17.72 7.96 -4.65
CA ALA A 28 17.49 7.07 -3.52
C ALA A 28 17.78 5.60 -3.90
N PHE A 29 18.36 4.85 -2.96
CA PHE A 29 18.87 3.50 -3.17
C PHE A 29 17.83 2.44 -2.74
N ALA A 30 16.68 2.38 -3.42
CA ALA A 30 15.58 1.49 -3.03
C ALA A 30 15.66 0.12 -3.73
N HIS A 31 16.52 -0.77 -3.25
CA HIS A 31 16.53 -2.18 -3.66
C HIS A 31 15.34 -2.91 -3.05
N THR A 32 14.61 -3.71 -3.84
CA THR A 32 13.20 -3.90 -3.56
C THR A 32 12.66 -5.09 -4.34
N TYR A 33 11.58 -5.68 -3.87
CA TYR A 33 10.68 -6.47 -4.71
C TYR A 33 9.30 -5.85 -4.74
N SER A 34 8.67 -5.88 -5.91
CA SER A 34 7.37 -5.28 -6.14
C SER A 34 6.54 -6.05 -7.16
N ILE A 35 5.25 -5.75 -7.19
CA ILE A 35 4.31 -6.25 -8.18
C ILE A 35 3.43 -5.08 -8.66
N VAL A 36 3.18 -5.03 -9.96
CA VAL A 36 2.06 -4.31 -10.56
C VAL A 36 1.06 -5.34 -11.08
N ALA A 37 -0.23 -5.16 -10.76
CA ALA A 37 -1.25 -6.16 -11.06
C ALA A 37 -2.61 -5.53 -11.38
N ARG A 38 -3.46 -6.31 -12.09
CA ARG A 38 -4.85 -5.95 -12.38
C ARG A 38 -5.76 -7.16 -12.12
N ASP A 39 -6.90 -6.91 -11.55
CA ASP A 39 -7.98 -7.90 -11.50
C ASP A 39 -8.78 -7.88 -12.81
N ALA A 40 -8.83 -9.01 -13.49
CA ALA A 40 -9.50 -9.12 -14.79
C ALA A 40 -11.02 -8.97 -14.70
N LYS A 41 -11.64 -9.23 -13.51
CA LYS A 41 -13.09 -9.16 -13.31
C LYS A 41 -13.54 -7.75 -12.92
N THR A 42 -12.84 -7.12 -11.96
CA THR A 42 -13.21 -5.79 -11.45
C THR A 42 -12.56 -4.66 -12.22
N GLY A 43 -11.46 -4.92 -12.92
CA GLY A 43 -10.64 -3.90 -13.57
C GLY A 43 -9.77 -3.08 -12.61
N GLU A 44 -9.83 -3.34 -11.30
CA GLU A 44 -8.96 -2.71 -10.30
C GLU A 44 -7.50 -2.99 -10.61
N MET A 45 -6.65 -2.03 -10.31
CA MET A 45 -5.20 -2.15 -10.49
C MET A 45 -4.49 -1.87 -9.16
N ALA A 46 -3.38 -2.58 -8.93
CA ALA A 46 -2.64 -2.47 -7.68
C ALA A 46 -1.14 -2.44 -7.91
N VAL A 47 -0.43 -1.81 -6.99
CA VAL A 47 1.01 -1.94 -6.83
C VAL A 47 1.33 -2.26 -5.38
N GLY A 48 2.10 -3.32 -5.18
CA GLY A 48 2.62 -3.73 -3.88
C GLY A 48 4.14 -3.75 -3.88
N VAL A 49 4.75 -3.37 -2.76
CA VAL A 49 6.19 -3.25 -2.62
C VAL A 49 6.67 -3.55 -1.21
N GLN A 50 7.86 -4.15 -1.09
CA GLN A 50 8.63 -4.26 0.15
C GLN A 50 10.10 -3.96 -0.12
N SER A 51 10.78 -3.36 0.84
CA SER A 51 12.20 -3.05 0.78
C SER A 51 12.84 -3.02 2.16
N HIS A 52 14.15 -3.27 2.21
CA HIS A 52 14.99 -2.85 3.34
C HIS A 52 15.43 -1.39 3.14
N TRP A 53 14.45 -0.51 3.06
CA TRP A 53 14.60 0.93 2.92
C TRP A 53 13.49 1.64 3.70
N PHE A 54 13.81 2.76 4.35
CA PHE A 54 12.82 3.55 5.07
C PHE A 54 11.79 4.15 4.11
N SER A 55 10.49 3.96 4.40
CA SER A 55 9.37 4.59 3.69
C SER A 55 9.43 4.41 2.15
N VAL A 56 9.52 3.15 1.69
CA VAL A 56 9.63 2.81 0.27
C VAL A 56 8.39 3.20 -0.56
N GLY A 57 7.23 3.26 0.07
CA GLY A 57 5.95 3.50 -0.62
C GLY A 57 5.91 4.75 -1.48
N PRO A 58 6.25 5.95 -0.97
CA PRO A 58 6.24 7.20 -1.73
C PRO A 58 7.21 7.24 -2.92
N LEU A 59 8.25 6.40 -2.90
CA LEU A 59 9.27 6.37 -3.94
C LEU A 59 8.92 5.42 -5.07
N VAL A 60 8.39 4.23 -4.73
CA VAL A 60 8.26 3.10 -5.66
C VAL A 60 6.85 2.95 -6.20
N ALA A 61 5.83 3.10 -5.35
CA ALA A 61 4.46 2.72 -5.67
C ALA A 61 3.62 3.90 -6.18
N TRP A 62 3.13 3.80 -7.42
CA TRP A 62 2.35 4.84 -8.07
C TRP A 62 1.12 4.24 -8.74
N GLY A 63 -0.01 4.93 -8.65
CA GLY A 63 -1.26 4.48 -9.27
C GLY A 63 -2.22 5.61 -9.54
N LYS A 64 -3.03 5.47 -10.62
CA LYS A 64 -4.09 6.40 -10.98
C LYS A 64 -5.29 5.63 -11.53
N SER A 65 -6.46 5.87 -10.96
CA SER A 65 -7.71 5.23 -11.35
C SER A 65 -8.03 5.47 -12.84
N GLY A 66 -8.42 4.38 -13.52
CA GLY A 66 -8.75 4.39 -14.95
C GLY A 66 -7.57 4.65 -15.90
N VAL A 67 -6.32 4.63 -15.36
CA VAL A 67 -5.09 4.85 -16.13
C VAL A 67 -4.15 3.66 -16.00
N GLY A 68 -3.62 3.41 -14.81
CA GLY A 68 -2.64 2.36 -14.61
C GLY A 68 -1.92 2.45 -13.27
N VAL A 69 -0.91 1.58 -13.12
CA VAL A 69 0.00 1.54 -11.96
C VAL A 69 1.45 1.40 -12.43
N VAL A 70 2.37 1.95 -11.64
CA VAL A 70 3.81 1.96 -11.91
C VAL A 70 4.57 1.59 -10.65
N ALA A 71 5.60 0.74 -10.80
CA ALA A 71 6.61 0.48 -9.78
C ALA A 71 7.98 0.89 -10.35
N THR A 72 8.67 1.83 -9.69
CA THR A 72 10.04 2.24 -10.05
C THR A 72 10.97 2.01 -8.87
N GLN A 73 12.08 1.31 -9.06
CA GLN A 73 12.94 0.81 -7.98
C GLN A 73 14.40 0.64 -8.41
N SER A 74 15.23 0.01 -7.56
CA SER A 74 16.69 -0.09 -7.64
C SER A 74 17.34 1.27 -7.28
N PHE A 75 18.23 1.82 -8.08
CA PHE A 75 18.53 3.25 -8.00
C PHE A 75 17.30 3.98 -8.55
N VAL A 76 16.39 4.32 -7.64
CA VAL A 76 15.06 4.78 -8.02
C VAL A 76 15.09 6.18 -8.62
N ASN A 77 14.43 6.35 -9.76
CA ASN A 77 14.01 7.66 -10.24
C ASN A 77 12.51 7.82 -9.96
N PRO A 78 12.09 8.54 -8.90
CA PRO A 78 10.68 8.66 -8.55
C PRO A 78 9.83 9.36 -9.63
N ALA A 79 10.45 10.17 -10.51
CA ALA A 79 9.76 10.83 -11.62
C ALA A 79 9.14 9.84 -12.60
N PHE A 80 9.69 8.63 -12.72
CA PHE A 80 9.12 7.59 -13.60
C PHE A 80 7.70 7.16 -13.22
N GLY A 81 7.32 7.32 -11.94
CA GLY A 81 5.96 7.06 -11.49
C GLY A 81 4.93 7.99 -12.16
N PRO A 82 4.93 9.31 -11.84
CA PRO A 82 3.99 10.25 -12.42
C PRO A 82 4.15 10.42 -13.93
N GLU A 83 5.37 10.36 -14.48
CA GLU A 83 5.60 10.44 -15.93
C GLU A 83 5.07 9.21 -16.67
N GLY A 84 5.27 8.00 -16.13
CA GLY A 84 4.72 6.77 -16.69
C GLY A 84 3.19 6.78 -16.71
N LEU A 85 2.56 7.22 -15.60
CA LEU A 85 1.10 7.39 -15.56
C LEU A 85 0.61 8.47 -16.55
N LYS A 86 1.38 9.54 -16.76
CA LYS A 86 1.06 10.57 -17.76
C LYS A 86 1.10 9.99 -19.17
N LEU A 87 2.14 9.25 -19.55
CA LEU A 87 2.26 8.60 -20.84
C LEU A 87 1.11 7.62 -21.10
N LEU A 88 0.77 6.75 -20.11
CA LEU A 88 -0.40 5.89 -20.22
C LEU A 88 -1.70 6.67 -20.45
N ASN A 89 -1.87 7.80 -19.76
CA ASN A 89 -3.05 8.64 -19.90
C ASN A 89 -3.13 9.34 -21.26
N GLU A 90 -2.00 9.58 -21.92
CA GLU A 90 -1.85 10.11 -23.27
C GLU A 90 -2.04 9.02 -24.34
N GLY A 91 -2.18 7.75 -23.95
CA GLY A 91 -2.49 6.63 -24.84
C GLY A 91 -1.30 5.79 -25.28
N TYR A 92 -0.11 6.02 -24.70
CA TYR A 92 1.06 5.16 -24.92
C TYR A 92 0.81 3.77 -24.32
N THR A 93 1.34 2.75 -24.96
CA THR A 93 1.40 1.39 -24.35
C THR A 93 2.41 1.37 -23.20
N PRO A 94 2.36 0.39 -22.29
CA PRO A 94 3.38 0.23 -21.25
C PRO A 94 4.80 0.11 -21.81
N GLU A 95 4.97 -0.58 -22.93
CA GLU A 95 6.25 -0.75 -23.62
C GLU A 95 6.79 0.59 -24.14
N GLU A 96 5.98 1.36 -24.85
CA GLU A 96 6.34 2.69 -25.37
C GLU A 96 6.64 3.67 -24.24
N ALA A 97 5.88 3.60 -23.13
CA ALA A 97 6.11 4.42 -21.95
C ALA A 97 7.46 4.11 -21.31
N ILE A 98 7.80 2.83 -21.09
CA ILE A 98 9.12 2.43 -20.58
C ILE A 98 10.23 2.88 -21.51
N GLU A 99 10.12 2.62 -22.82
CA GLU A 99 11.12 3.03 -23.80
C GLU A 99 11.36 4.54 -23.77
N THR A 100 10.30 5.33 -23.68
CA THR A 100 10.38 6.80 -23.59
C THR A 100 11.14 7.23 -22.34
N LEU A 101 10.83 6.63 -21.18
CA LEU A 101 11.44 6.98 -19.90
C LEU A 101 12.91 6.60 -19.83
N ILE A 102 13.28 5.37 -20.24
CA ILE A 102 14.66 4.88 -20.13
C ILE A 102 15.59 5.52 -21.18
N ASN A 103 15.10 5.85 -22.37
CA ASN A 103 15.93 6.49 -23.40
C ASN A 103 16.36 7.90 -23.01
N ASN A 104 15.60 8.57 -22.15
CA ASN A 104 15.90 9.90 -21.64
C ASN A 104 16.65 9.91 -20.29
N ASP A 105 17.00 8.72 -19.73
CA ASP A 105 17.72 8.59 -18.46
C ASP A 105 19.14 8.03 -18.66
N GLU A 106 20.16 8.85 -18.39
CA GLU A 106 21.56 8.43 -18.42
C GLU A 106 21.85 7.31 -17.40
N GLY A 107 21.08 7.23 -16.32
CA GLY A 107 21.18 6.21 -15.26
C GLY A 107 20.44 4.90 -15.57
N ARG A 108 19.86 4.73 -16.76
CA ARG A 108 18.99 3.59 -17.10
C ARG A 108 19.55 2.21 -16.76
N ALA A 109 20.85 2.03 -16.88
CA ALA A 109 21.51 0.75 -16.56
C ALA A 109 21.30 0.30 -15.10
N PHE A 110 20.95 1.22 -14.20
CA PHE A 110 20.73 0.96 -12.78
C PHE A 110 19.25 0.99 -12.37
N ARG A 111 18.31 1.22 -13.32
CA ARG A 111 16.88 1.32 -13.03
C ARG A 111 16.19 -0.04 -13.14
N GLN A 112 15.13 -0.20 -12.35
CA GLN A 112 14.17 -1.28 -12.55
C GLN A 112 12.76 -0.68 -12.49
N LEU A 113 11.96 -0.95 -13.52
CA LEU A 113 10.67 -0.29 -13.76
C LEU A 113 9.64 -1.29 -14.26
N ALA A 114 8.42 -1.23 -13.76
CA ALA A 114 7.27 -1.94 -14.31
C ALA A 114 6.09 -1.00 -14.45
N ILE A 115 5.39 -1.08 -15.58
CA ILE A 115 4.20 -0.31 -15.90
C ILE A 115 3.08 -1.27 -16.32
N LEU A 116 1.87 -1.07 -15.75
CA LEU A 116 0.68 -1.79 -16.13
C LEU A 116 -0.46 -0.81 -16.41
N GLY A 117 -1.02 -0.87 -17.61
CA GLY A 117 -2.14 -0.03 -18.04
C GLY A 117 -3.50 -0.64 -17.73
N LYS A 118 -4.56 0.18 -17.82
CA LYS A 118 -5.96 -0.21 -17.55
C LYS A 118 -6.47 -1.40 -18.38
N SER A 119 -5.86 -1.71 -19.50
CA SER A 119 -6.21 -2.88 -20.33
C SER A 119 -5.65 -4.20 -19.81
N GLY A 120 -4.75 -4.16 -18.80
CA GLY A 120 -4.00 -5.30 -18.32
C GLY A 120 -2.68 -5.57 -19.06
N LYS A 121 -2.43 -4.84 -20.19
CA LYS A 121 -1.11 -4.85 -20.81
C LYS A 121 -0.09 -4.30 -19.83
N ASN A 122 1.08 -4.92 -19.81
CA ASN A 122 2.16 -4.52 -18.91
C ASN A 122 3.52 -4.75 -19.57
N ALA A 123 4.49 -4.00 -19.10
CA ALA A 123 5.88 -4.14 -19.50
C ALA A 123 6.79 -3.89 -18.29
N ALA A 124 8.00 -4.44 -18.33
CA ALA A 124 9.01 -4.23 -17.30
C ALA A 124 10.40 -4.07 -17.90
N TYR A 125 11.26 -3.39 -17.18
CA TYR A 125 12.66 -3.16 -17.52
C TYR A 125 13.53 -3.43 -16.30
N THR A 126 14.62 -4.16 -16.49
CA THR A 126 15.66 -4.36 -15.48
C THR A 126 16.99 -3.99 -16.12
N GLY A 127 17.62 -2.92 -15.63
CA GLY A 127 18.91 -2.44 -16.11
C GLY A 127 20.06 -3.41 -15.80
N GLU A 128 21.04 -3.48 -16.67
CA GLU A 128 22.16 -4.43 -16.61
C GLU A 128 23.05 -4.27 -15.35
N ASN A 129 23.03 -3.10 -14.73
CA ASN A 129 23.78 -2.78 -13.52
C ASN A 129 22.90 -2.83 -12.24
N CYS A 130 21.68 -3.35 -12.31
CA CYS A 130 20.93 -3.69 -11.10
C CYS A 130 21.72 -4.73 -10.28
N VAL A 131 21.75 -4.57 -8.95
CA VAL A 131 22.50 -5.51 -8.10
C VAL A 131 21.93 -6.92 -8.25
N ALA A 132 22.83 -7.90 -8.35
CA ALA A 132 22.56 -9.30 -8.65
C ALA A 132 21.38 -9.90 -7.86
N GLU A 133 20.85 -10.98 -8.40
CA GLU A 133 19.52 -11.50 -8.18
C GLU A 133 18.46 -10.41 -8.51
N ALA A 134 18.61 -9.87 -9.74
CA ALA A 134 17.70 -8.91 -10.35
C ALA A 134 16.99 -9.54 -11.55
N LEU A 135 15.66 -9.58 -11.50
CA LEU A 135 14.82 -10.22 -12.51
C LEU A 135 13.44 -9.55 -12.55
N HIS A 136 12.75 -9.67 -13.68
CA HIS A 136 11.32 -9.45 -13.78
C HIS A 136 10.65 -10.60 -14.55
N ILE A 137 9.39 -10.86 -14.23
CA ILE A 137 8.51 -11.78 -14.97
C ILE A 137 7.20 -11.03 -15.24
N THR A 138 6.85 -10.96 -16.52
CA THR A 138 5.56 -10.41 -16.98
C THR A 138 4.60 -11.55 -17.31
N GLY A 139 3.32 -11.34 -17.06
CA GLY A 139 2.25 -12.27 -17.37
C GLY A 139 0.92 -11.55 -17.61
N ASP A 140 -0.13 -12.32 -17.78
CA ASP A 140 -1.46 -11.75 -18.01
C ASP A 140 -1.93 -10.95 -16.79
N ASN A 141 -2.08 -9.63 -16.98
CA ASN A 141 -2.52 -8.69 -15.93
C ASN A 141 -1.55 -8.52 -14.76
N PHE A 142 -0.26 -8.86 -14.90
CA PHE A 142 0.72 -8.59 -13.84
C PHE A 142 2.16 -8.52 -14.35
N SER A 143 3.00 -7.84 -13.58
CA SER A 143 4.45 -7.97 -13.61
C SER A 143 5.00 -8.00 -12.20
N VAL A 144 5.91 -8.92 -11.93
CA VAL A 144 6.69 -9.01 -10.70
C VAL A 144 8.15 -8.74 -11.00
N GLN A 145 8.82 -7.97 -10.18
CA GLN A 145 10.21 -7.59 -10.34
C GLN A 145 10.91 -7.44 -9.01
N ALA A 146 12.18 -7.79 -9.00
CA ALA A 146 13.03 -7.64 -7.82
C ALA A 146 14.48 -7.40 -8.21
N ASN A 147 15.27 -6.84 -7.29
CA ASN A 147 16.71 -6.67 -7.40
C ASN A 147 17.34 -6.77 -6.00
N MET A 148 18.60 -7.22 -5.92
CA MET A 148 19.34 -7.46 -4.68
C MET A 148 18.64 -8.49 -3.77
N MET A 149 18.09 -9.54 -4.34
CA MET A 149 17.44 -10.60 -3.58
C MET A 149 18.45 -11.57 -2.99
N LEU A 150 18.02 -12.37 -2.00
CA LEU A 150 18.84 -13.39 -1.38
C LEU A 150 19.21 -14.52 -2.36
N ASN A 151 18.33 -14.81 -3.34
CA ASN A 151 18.48 -15.87 -4.33
C ASN A 151 17.55 -15.65 -5.53
N ASP A 152 17.73 -16.49 -6.56
CA ASP A 152 17.00 -16.46 -7.83
C ASP A 152 15.55 -16.96 -7.77
N GLN A 153 15.09 -17.49 -6.63
CA GLN A 153 13.74 -18.06 -6.48
C GLN A 153 12.68 -16.99 -6.13
N VAL A 154 13.09 -15.81 -5.67
CA VAL A 154 12.15 -14.77 -5.19
C VAL A 154 11.16 -14.39 -6.28
N VAL A 155 11.61 -13.99 -7.47
CA VAL A 155 10.72 -13.54 -8.56
C VAL A 155 9.86 -14.68 -9.13
N PRO A 156 10.36 -15.91 -9.38
CA PRO A 156 9.52 -17.05 -9.75
C PRO A 156 8.42 -17.37 -8.75
N GLU A 157 8.71 -17.37 -7.44
CA GLU A 157 7.70 -17.63 -6.41
C GLU A 157 6.66 -16.51 -6.31
N MET A 158 7.03 -15.25 -6.59
CA MET A 158 6.08 -14.14 -6.72
C MET A 158 5.09 -14.37 -7.88
N ALA A 159 5.58 -14.72 -9.06
CA ALA A 159 4.75 -14.98 -10.25
C ALA A 159 3.82 -16.16 -10.02
N LYS A 160 4.32 -17.24 -9.43
CA LYS A 160 3.54 -18.43 -9.04
C LYS A 160 2.44 -18.05 -8.04
N ALA A 161 2.77 -17.31 -6.97
CA ALA A 161 1.80 -16.90 -5.97
C ALA A 161 0.68 -16.05 -6.58
N PHE A 162 0.99 -15.16 -7.52
CA PHE A 162 -0.05 -14.39 -8.21
C PHE A 162 -1.00 -15.28 -9.00
N THR A 163 -0.51 -16.27 -9.72
CA THR A 163 -1.34 -17.17 -10.55
C THR A 163 -2.16 -18.16 -9.72
N GLU A 164 -1.62 -18.65 -8.59
CA GLU A 164 -2.31 -19.59 -7.71
C GLU A 164 -3.42 -18.95 -6.87
N ASN A 165 -3.31 -17.65 -6.56
CA ASN A 165 -4.27 -16.95 -5.71
C ASN A 165 -5.33 -16.15 -6.49
N VAL A 166 -5.73 -16.61 -7.67
CA VAL A 166 -6.70 -15.93 -8.57
C VAL A 166 -8.08 -15.69 -7.94
N ASN A 167 -8.44 -16.41 -6.90
CA ASN A 167 -9.74 -16.28 -6.22
C ASN A 167 -9.74 -15.23 -5.08
N LEU A 168 -8.58 -14.73 -4.68
CA LEU A 168 -8.50 -13.66 -3.70
C LEU A 168 -8.85 -12.30 -4.34
N PRO A 169 -9.45 -11.37 -3.58
CA PRO A 169 -9.52 -9.98 -3.99
C PRO A 169 -8.11 -9.43 -4.29
N LEU A 170 -8.00 -8.42 -5.16
CA LEU A 170 -6.71 -7.97 -5.69
C LEU A 170 -5.70 -7.56 -4.61
N ALA A 171 -6.16 -6.81 -3.60
CA ALA A 171 -5.30 -6.35 -2.51
C ALA A 171 -4.68 -7.53 -1.72
N GLU A 172 -5.51 -8.49 -1.33
CA GLU A 172 -5.12 -9.70 -0.61
C GLU A 172 -4.20 -10.59 -1.46
N ARG A 173 -4.47 -10.66 -2.78
CA ARG A 173 -3.64 -11.37 -3.74
C ARG A 173 -2.24 -10.75 -3.85
N VAL A 174 -2.14 -9.42 -3.87
CA VAL A 174 -0.86 -8.71 -3.85
C VAL A 174 -0.10 -8.97 -2.55
N ILE A 175 -0.77 -8.93 -1.39
CA ILE A 175 -0.15 -9.29 -0.10
C ILE A 175 0.39 -10.74 -0.13
N ALA A 176 -0.37 -11.69 -0.69
CA ALA A 176 0.08 -13.07 -0.83
C ALA A 176 1.37 -13.18 -1.67
N VAL A 177 1.49 -12.38 -2.73
CA VAL A 177 2.71 -12.30 -3.56
C VAL A 177 3.89 -11.76 -2.76
N LEU A 178 3.71 -10.68 -1.99
CA LEU A 178 4.79 -10.13 -1.14
C LEU A 178 5.23 -11.13 -0.06
N LYS A 179 4.28 -11.86 0.55
CA LYS A 179 4.58 -12.95 1.51
C LYS A 179 5.36 -14.09 0.85
N ALA A 180 5.01 -14.46 -0.39
CA ALA A 180 5.74 -15.49 -1.14
C ALA A 180 7.19 -15.06 -1.44
N ALA A 181 7.39 -13.81 -1.86
CA ALA A 181 8.71 -13.22 -2.04
C ALA A 181 9.56 -13.30 -0.77
N GLN A 182 8.99 -12.87 0.35
CA GLN A 182 9.68 -12.90 1.65
C GLN A 182 10.01 -14.33 2.08
N LYS A 183 9.10 -15.29 1.88
CA LYS A 183 9.31 -16.71 2.20
C LYS A 183 10.41 -17.34 1.33
N ALA A 184 10.54 -16.92 0.07
CA ALA A 184 11.58 -17.38 -0.83
C ALA A 184 12.97 -16.79 -0.52
N GLY A 185 13.05 -15.83 0.40
CA GLY A 185 14.32 -15.21 0.83
C GLY A 185 14.24 -13.69 0.92
N GLY A 186 13.49 -13.04 0.02
CA GLY A 186 13.32 -11.59 0.03
C GLY A 186 14.58 -10.80 -0.25
N ASP A 187 14.63 -9.57 0.21
CA ASP A 187 15.78 -8.68 0.14
C ASP A 187 16.94 -9.21 1.02
N ILE A 188 18.15 -9.37 0.44
CA ILE A 188 19.30 -9.91 1.15
C ILE A 188 19.68 -9.10 2.40
N ARG A 189 19.33 -7.84 2.47
CA ARG A 189 19.60 -6.96 3.61
C ARG A 189 18.59 -7.13 4.74
N GLY A 190 17.40 -7.67 4.45
CA GLY A 190 16.30 -7.85 5.41
C GLY A 190 15.03 -7.12 5.03
N LYS A 191 14.28 -6.66 6.03
CA LYS A 191 12.93 -6.08 5.90
C LYS A 191 12.89 -4.74 6.62
N GLN A 192 12.18 -3.73 6.10
CA GLN A 192 12.00 -2.47 6.80
C GLN A 192 10.65 -1.81 6.51
N SER A 193 10.27 -1.67 5.24
CA SER A 193 9.03 -0.99 4.87
C SER A 193 8.25 -1.73 3.79
N ALA A 194 6.96 -1.47 3.69
CA ALA A 194 6.09 -2.01 2.65
C ALA A 194 4.98 -1.03 2.31
N ALA A 195 4.41 -1.16 1.10
CA ALA A 195 3.24 -0.37 0.70
C ALA A 195 2.33 -1.15 -0.24
N LEU A 196 1.06 -0.78 -0.24
CA LEU A 196 0.02 -1.26 -1.14
C LEU A 196 -0.86 -0.10 -1.59
N ILE A 197 -0.93 0.10 -2.91
CA ILE A 197 -1.88 1.02 -3.53
C ILE A 197 -2.84 0.19 -4.39
N VAL A 198 -4.14 0.48 -4.28
CA VAL A 198 -5.18 -0.03 -5.18
C VAL A 198 -5.95 1.15 -5.76
N VAL A 199 -6.11 1.15 -7.09
CA VAL A 199 -6.86 2.16 -7.83
C VAL A 199 -8.00 1.52 -8.61
N GLY A 200 -9.03 2.31 -8.91
CA GLY A 200 -10.23 1.86 -9.63
C GLY A 200 -10.01 1.64 -11.13
N SER A 201 -10.99 0.94 -11.75
CA SER A 201 -11.05 0.72 -13.20
C SER A 201 -11.37 1.98 -13.99
N ASP A 202 -12.10 2.91 -13.39
CA ASP A 202 -12.62 4.11 -14.03
C ASP A 202 -11.89 5.35 -13.55
N LYS A 203 -11.77 6.35 -14.44
CA LYS A 203 -11.22 7.65 -14.07
C LYS A 203 -12.13 8.35 -13.09
N VAL A 204 -11.52 8.97 -12.09
CA VAL A 204 -12.19 9.85 -11.13
C VAL A 204 -11.60 11.25 -11.24
N GLU A 205 -12.44 12.28 -11.08
CA GLU A 205 -12.02 13.68 -11.13
C GLU A 205 -11.55 14.14 -9.74
N GLU A 206 -12.20 13.62 -8.70
CA GLU A 206 -11.89 13.95 -7.31
C GLU A 206 -10.64 13.21 -6.83
N VAL A 207 -9.57 13.95 -6.62
CA VAL A 207 -8.25 13.41 -6.25
C VAL A 207 -8.30 12.52 -4.99
N TRP A 208 -9.18 12.84 -4.03
CA TRP A 208 -9.34 12.05 -2.79
C TRP A 208 -10.05 10.71 -2.98
N LYS A 209 -10.69 10.48 -4.14
CA LYS A 209 -11.31 9.20 -4.51
C LYS A 209 -10.43 8.35 -5.43
N ASP A 210 -9.29 8.88 -5.88
CA ASP A 210 -8.44 8.23 -6.88
C ASP A 210 -7.89 6.90 -6.39
N LYS A 211 -7.55 6.80 -5.10
CA LYS A 211 -7.05 5.58 -4.50
C LYS A 211 -8.11 4.93 -3.61
N LYS A 212 -8.45 3.69 -3.91
CA LYS A 212 -9.33 2.87 -3.06
C LYS A 212 -8.60 2.40 -1.80
N ILE A 213 -7.31 2.09 -1.94
CA ILE A 213 -6.41 1.69 -0.85
C ILE A 213 -5.09 2.42 -1.07
N ASP A 214 -4.55 3.04 -0.03
CA ASP A 214 -3.20 3.61 0.06
C ASP A 214 -2.67 3.31 1.46
N LEU A 215 -2.04 2.16 1.62
CA LEU A 215 -1.52 1.67 2.90
C LEU A 215 0.00 1.64 2.86
N ARG A 216 0.63 2.11 3.93
CA ARG A 216 2.08 2.21 4.05
C ARG A 216 2.53 1.80 5.44
N VAL A 217 3.60 1.04 5.46
CA VAL A 217 4.38 0.71 6.66
C VAL A 217 5.78 1.26 6.41
N ASP A 218 6.09 2.38 7.04
CA ASP A 218 7.29 3.14 6.76
C ASP A 218 8.54 2.54 7.43
N ASP A 219 8.37 1.93 8.61
CA ASP A 219 9.45 1.29 9.37
C ASP A 219 8.87 0.24 10.33
N HIS A 220 9.19 -1.05 10.11
CA HIS A 220 8.71 -2.15 10.94
C HIS A 220 9.56 -3.41 10.73
N GLU A 221 9.77 -4.22 11.75
CA GLU A 221 10.51 -5.50 11.67
C GLU A 221 9.83 -6.52 10.74
N ASN A 222 8.50 -6.50 10.65
CA ASN A 222 7.69 -7.38 9.81
C ASN A 222 6.69 -6.54 8.99
N PRO A 223 7.16 -5.77 7.98
CA PRO A 223 6.34 -4.77 7.30
C PRO A 223 5.19 -5.37 6.47
N ILE A 224 5.33 -6.59 5.95
CA ILE A 224 4.27 -7.24 5.17
C ILE A 224 3.14 -7.72 6.07
N GLU A 225 3.46 -8.31 7.22
CA GLU A 225 2.48 -8.75 8.21
C GLU A 225 1.71 -7.54 8.78
N GLU A 226 2.41 -6.43 9.01
CA GLU A 226 1.78 -5.18 9.45
C GLU A 226 0.92 -4.57 8.33
N LEU A 227 1.37 -4.61 7.07
CA LEU A 227 0.58 -4.17 5.92
C LEU A 227 -0.70 -5.02 5.76
N ASP A 228 -0.62 -6.33 5.96
CA ASP A 228 -1.78 -7.24 5.97
C ASP A 228 -2.75 -6.92 7.11
N ARG A 229 -2.23 -6.65 8.31
CA ARG A 229 -3.05 -6.19 9.46
C ARG A 229 -3.78 -4.88 9.13
N LEU A 230 -3.07 -3.92 8.51
CA LEU A 230 -3.66 -2.65 8.08
C LEU A 230 -4.73 -2.85 6.99
N LEU A 231 -4.51 -3.77 6.04
CA LEU A 231 -5.51 -4.11 5.03
C LEU A 231 -6.78 -4.68 5.66
N ASN A 232 -6.63 -5.61 6.60
CA ASN A 232 -7.77 -6.16 7.35
C ASN A 232 -8.53 -5.07 8.13
N THR A 233 -7.79 -4.10 8.72
CA THR A 233 -8.40 -2.95 9.39
C THR A 233 -9.17 -2.09 8.39
N ALA A 234 -8.58 -1.76 7.24
CA ALA A 234 -9.26 -0.99 6.18
C ALA A 234 -10.54 -1.69 5.71
N ARG A 235 -10.54 -3.02 5.57
CA ARG A 235 -11.75 -3.81 5.23
C ARG A 235 -12.86 -3.66 6.28
N ALA A 236 -12.51 -3.69 7.57
CA ALA A 236 -13.50 -3.50 8.62
C ALA A 236 -14.11 -2.08 8.56
N TYR A 237 -13.30 -1.04 8.33
CA TYR A 237 -13.81 0.32 8.12
C TYR A 237 -14.64 0.48 6.82
N GLU A 238 -14.37 -0.29 5.77
CA GLU A 238 -15.26 -0.35 4.61
C GLU A 238 -16.66 -0.86 4.98
N PHE A 239 -16.75 -1.86 5.86
CA PHE A 239 -18.05 -2.33 6.40
C PHE A 239 -18.71 -1.26 7.27
N MET A 240 -17.97 -0.55 8.12
CA MET A 240 -18.51 0.58 8.89
C MET A 240 -19.13 1.63 7.98
N ASN A 241 -18.39 2.09 6.96
CA ASN A 241 -18.86 3.08 5.99
C ASN A 241 -20.12 2.61 5.23
N ARG A 242 -20.21 1.32 4.88
CA ARG A 242 -21.44 0.75 4.28
C ARG A 242 -22.60 0.73 5.27
N GLY A 243 -22.33 0.54 6.54
CA GLY A 243 -23.30 0.66 7.62
C GLY A 243 -23.85 2.09 7.70
N ASP A 244 -22.98 3.10 7.69
CA ASP A 244 -23.36 4.52 7.72
C ASP A 244 -24.24 4.87 6.52
N LEU A 245 -23.85 4.48 5.31
CA LEU A 245 -24.65 4.71 4.10
C LEU A 245 -26.01 4.00 4.17
N ALA A 246 -26.07 2.79 4.70
CA ALA A 246 -27.34 2.08 4.87
C ALA A 246 -28.26 2.78 5.90
N MET A 247 -27.69 3.40 6.96
CA MET A 247 -28.46 4.24 7.90
C MET A 247 -29.01 5.49 7.21
N GLU A 248 -28.22 6.19 6.40
CA GLU A 248 -28.68 7.33 5.60
C GLU A 248 -29.80 6.97 4.63
N GLU A 249 -29.78 5.75 4.07
CA GLU A 249 -30.81 5.19 3.21
C GLU A 249 -32.05 4.71 4.00
N GLY A 250 -32.04 4.75 5.33
CA GLY A 250 -33.09 4.23 6.21
C GLY A 250 -33.15 2.70 6.29
N ASN A 251 -32.12 2.00 5.81
CA ASN A 251 -32.05 0.53 5.80
C ASN A 251 -31.29 0.00 7.04
N VAL A 252 -31.98 0.04 8.16
CA VAL A 252 -31.41 -0.31 9.48
C VAL A 252 -30.87 -1.73 9.54
N GLU A 253 -31.61 -2.72 9.02
CA GLU A 253 -31.18 -4.13 9.09
C GLU A 253 -29.88 -4.35 8.32
N LYS A 254 -29.74 -3.75 7.12
CA LYS A 254 -28.50 -3.78 6.35
C LYS A 254 -27.37 -3.08 7.09
N ALA A 255 -27.63 -1.95 7.75
CA ALA A 255 -26.65 -1.23 8.55
C ALA A 255 -26.12 -2.11 9.69
N LEU A 256 -27.01 -2.74 10.45
CA LEU A 256 -26.65 -3.62 11.56
C LEU A 256 -25.87 -4.87 11.10
N GLU A 257 -26.18 -5.42 9.93
CA GLU A 257 -25.41 -6.49 9.32
C GLU A 257 -23.96 -6.03 9.01
N GLN A 258 -23.79 -4.85 8.40
CA GLN A 258 -22.49 -4.30 8.04
C GLN A 258 -21.66 -3.98 9.30
N TYR A 259 -22.23 -3.28 10.29
CA TYR A 259 -21.55 -3.02 11.56
C TYR A 259 -21.22 -4.31 12.32
N GLY A 260 -22.12 -5.30 12.30
CA GLY A 260 -21.86 -6.62 12.90
C GLY A 260 -20.70 -7.35 12.25
N THR A 261 -20.55 -7.21 10.93
CA THR A 261 -19.40 -7.76 10.19
C THR A 261 -18.10 -7.09 10.63
N ALA A 262 -18.05 -5.75 10.67
CA ALA A 262 -16.90 -5.01 11.16
C ALA A 262 -16.51 -5.38 12.61
N GLU A 263 -17.50 -5.45 13.51
CA GLU A 263 -17.31 -5.89 14.90
C GLU A 263 -16.72 -7.30 14.98
N SER A 264 -17.20 -8.23 14.15
CA SER A 264 -16.70 -9.62 14.13
C SER A 264 -15.24 -9.72 13.71
N MET A 265 -14.79 -8.82 12.84
CA MET A 265 -13.38 -8.73 12.42
C MET A 265 -12.48 -8.19 13.54
N PHE A 266 -12.97 -7.23 14.31
CA PHE A 266 -12.24 -6.57 15.41
C PHE A 266 -13.07 -6.45 16.69
N PRO A 267 -13.35 -7.56 17.41
CA PRO A 267 -14.26 -7.57 18.56
C PRO A 267 -13.83 -6.69 19.73
N LYS A 268 -12.53 -6.32 19.79
CA LYS A 268 -11.97 -5.43 20.81
C LYS A 268 -11.98 -3.96 20.42
N ASN A 269 -12.39 -3.63 19.20
CA ASN A 269 -12.48 -2.25 18.74
C ASN A 269 -13.78 -1.62 19.27
N LEU A 270 -13.66 -0.70 20.23
CA LEU A 270 -14.80 -0.06 20.88
C LEU A 270 -15.61 0.80 19.91
N GLU A 271 -14.95 1.45 18.95
CA GLU A 271 -15.61 2.31 17.96
C GLU A 271 -16.60 1.52 17.09
N MET A 272 -16.23 0.34 16.61
CA MET A 272 -17.10 -0.49 15.77
C MET A 272 -18.35 -0.94 16.54
N ARG A 273 -18.21 -1.29 17.81
CA ARG A 273 -19.32 -1.61 18.70
C ARG A 273 -20.17 -0.38 19.03
N PHE A 274 -19.53 0.78 19.21
CA PHE A 274 -20.20 2.02 19.58
C PHE A 274 -21.17 2.48 18.51
N TRP A 275 -20.75 2.58 17.26
CA TRP A 275 -21.62 3.02 16.17
C TRP A 275 -22.76 2.04 15.89
N LYS A 276 -22.52 0.73 16.05
CA LYS A 276 -23.61 -0.26 16.04
C LYS A 276 -24.65 0.02 17.13
N ALA A 277 -24.23 0.37 18.34
CA ALA A 277 -25.13 0.69 19.42
C ALA A 277 -25.89 2.02 19.16
N VAL A 278 -25.26 3.01 18.54
CA VAL A 278 -25.91 4.24 18.07
C VAL A 278 -27.00 3.93 17.04
N ALA A 279 -26.70 3.07 16.06
CA ALA A 279 -27.69 2.65 15.06
C ALA A 279 -28.89 1.92 15.68
N LEU A 280 -28.66 1.06 16.68
CA LEU A 280 -29.73 0.43 17.46
C LEU A 280 -30.58 1.44 18.20
N ALA A 281 -29.95 2.44 18.85
CA ALA A 281 -30.68 3.49 19.56
C ALA A 281 -31.53 4.32 18.61
N ASN A 282 -31.01 4.71 17.44
CA ASN A 282 -31.75 5.43 16.38
C ASN A 282 -32.88 4.60 15.74
N SER A 283 -32.99 3.34 16.10
CA SER A 283 -34.01 2.40 15.59
C SER A 283 -34.94 1.90 16.69
N ASP A 284 -35.10 2.66 17.79
CA ASP A 284 -35.93 2.34 18.96
C ASP A 284 -35.53 1.05 19.70
N ARG A 285 -34.35 0.47 19.41
CA ARG A 285 -33.81 -0.75 20.05
C ARG A 285 -32.94 -0.39 21.26
N LEU A 286 -33.48 0.48 22.13
CA LEU A 286 -32.73 1.09 23.23
C LEU A 286 -32.13 0.07 24.23
N GLN A 287 -32.83 -1.05 24.52
CA GLN A 287 -32.35 -2.03 25.47
C GLN A 287 -31.13 -2.79 24.93
N GLU A 288 -31.12 -3.07 23.62
CA GLU A 288 -29.97 -3.71 22.97
C GLU A 288 -28.79 -2.74 22.89
N ALA A 289 -29.03 -1.48 22.52
CA ALA A 289 -28.02 -0.43 22.52
C ALA A 289 -27.38 -0.27 23.91
N LYS A 290 -28.21 -0.23 24.98
CA LYS A 290 -27.76 -0.11 26.36
C LYS A 290 -26.78 -1.21 26.77
N GLN A 291 -27.09 -2.47 26.42
CA GLN A 291 -26.22 -3.59 26.76
C GLN A 291 -24.84 -3.49 26.11
N ILE A 292 -24.76 -2.93 24.88
CA ILE A 292 -23.51 -2.71 24.18
C ILE A 292 -22.77 -1.52 24.79
N PHE A 293 -23.47 -0.39 25.02
CA PHE A 293 -22.89 0.80 25.64
C PHE A 293 -22.31 0.50 27.03
N ASP A 294 -23.00 -0.27 27.87
CA ASP A 294 -22.50 -0.61 29.21
C ASP A 294 -21.15 -1.31 29.16
N ARG A 295 -20.99 -2.28 28.24
CA ARG A 295 -19.73 -2.98 28.04
C ARG A 295 -18.63 -2.06 27.54
N ILE A 296 -18.96 -1.13 26.64
CA ILE A 296 -18.00 -0.14 26.12
C ILE A 296 -17.56 0.80 27.25
N PHE A 297 -18.50 1.30 28.04
CA PHE A 297 -18.20 2.24 29.12
C PHE A 297 -17.45 1.62 30.28
N ASP A 298 -17.61 0.31 30.51
CA ASP A 298 -16.81 -0.45 31.49
C ASP A 298 -15.34 -0.58 31.03
N GLU A 299 -15.08 -0.55 29.72
CA GLU A 299 -13.74 -0.61 29.14
C GLU A 299 -13.09 0.79 29.04
N ASP A 300 -13.87 1.83 28.62
CA ASP A 300 -13.39 3.21 28.51
C ASP A 300 -14.55 4.19 28.69
N GLU A 301 -14.52 4.92 29.81
CA GLU A 301 -15.53 5.93 30.20
C GLU A 301 -15.62 7.12 29.26
N ASN A 302 -14.62 7.39 28.42
CA ASN A 302 -14.65 8.45 27.42
C ASN A 302 -15.82 8.27 26.43
N TRP A 303 -16.18 7.03 26.13
CA TRP A 303 -17.30 6.72 25.23
C TRP A 303 -18.66 7.14 25.81
N ARG A 304 -18.84 7.08 27.12
CA ARG A 304 -20.05 7.65 27.77
C ARG A 304 -20.12 9.17 27.57
N THR A 305 -18.98 9.84 27.72
CA THR A 305 -18.89 11.28 27.45
C THR A 305 -19.16 11.59 25.97
N MET A 306 -18.66 10.74 25.07
CA MET A 306 -18.92 10.86 23.62
C MET A 306 -20.42 10.74 23.34
N LEU A 307 -21.10 9.71 23.87
CA LEU A 307 -22.53 9.49 23.66
C LEU A 307 -23.37 10.73 24.06
N LYS A 308 -23.05 11.36 25.20
CA LYS A 308 -23.76 12.59 25.67
C LYS A 308 -23.58 13.77 24.72
N ARG A 309 -22.62 13.76 23.82
CA ARG A 309 -22.38 14.87 22.86
C ARG A 309 -23.05 14.65 21.51
N LEU A 310 -23.49 13.42 21.20
CA LEU A 310 -24.05 13.06 19.89
C LEU A 310 -25.39 13.77 19.57
N PRO A 311 -26.37 13.99 20.53
CA PRO A 311 -27.61 14.65 20.21
C PRO A 311 -27.41 16.06 19.65
N LYS A 312 -26.48 16.84 20.22
CA LYS A 312 -26.16 18.19 19.73
C LYS A 312 -25.57 18.17 18.31
N ALA A 313 -24.92 17.09 17.92
CA ALA A 313 -24.36 16.88 16.58
C ALA A 313 -25.37 16.29 15.59
N GLY A 314 -26.57 15.90 16.05
CA GLY A 314 -27.57 15.23 15.21
C GLY A 314 -27.22 13.80 14.82
N LEU A 315 -26.32 13.15 15.56
CA LEU A 315 -25.86 11.79 15.27
C LEU A 315 -26.62 10.70 16.02
N ILE A 316 -27.43 11.09 17.01
CA ILE A 316 -28.39 10.22 17.71
C ILE A 316 -29.68 10.96 17.94
N ASP A 317 -30.79 10.33 17.64
CA ASP A 317 -32.13 10.84 17.79
C ASP A 317 -32.84 10.10 18.95
N VAL A 318 -32.65 10.59 20.16
CA VAL A 318 -33.22 10.04 21.40
C VAL A 318 -33.68 11.19 22.29
N THR A 319 -34.70 10.96 23.10
CA THR A 319 -35.15 11.93 24.13
C THR A 319 -34.09 12.07 25.24
N GLU A 320 -34.23 13.14 26.03
CA GLU A 320 -33.37 13.39 27.18
C GLU A 320 -33.45 12.24 28.22
N GLU A 321 -34.65 11.69 28.45
CA GLU A 321 -34.87 10.56 29.34
C GLU A 321 -34.19 9.26 28.82
N GLU A 322 -34.26 9.00 27.51
CA GLU A 322 -33.61 7.87 26.86
C GLU A 322 -32.09 8.01 26.91
N LEU A 323 -31.53 9.19 26.66
CA LEU A 323 -30.12 9.47 26.78
C LEU A 323 -29.62 9.25 28.20
N GLU A 324 -30.38 9.71 29.21
CA GLU A 324 -30.07 9.42 30.62
C GLU A 324 -30.06 7.92 30.89
N MET A 325 -31.05 7.19 30.38
CA MET A 325 -31.14 5.75 30.52
C MET A 325 -29.91 5.05 29.88
N LEU A 326 -29.56 5.42 28.65
CA LEU A 326 -28.44 4.87 27.92
C LEU A 326 -27.09 5.15 28.59
N THR A 327 -26.96 6.33 29.24
CA THR A 327 -25.72 6.76 29.90
C THR A 327 -25.64 6.45 31.39
N ARG A 328 -26.74 5.96 32.02
CA ARG A 328 -26.75 5.59 33.44
C ARG A 328 -25.81 4.42 33.68
N GLN A 329 -24.98 4.53 34.71
CA GLN A 329 -24.11 3.44 35.14
C GLN A 329 -24.95 2.24 35.62
N SER A 330 -24.73 1.06 35.04
CA SER A 330 -25.37 -0.15 35.53
C SER A 330 -24.81 -0.49 36.90
N SER A 331 -25.70 -0.71 37.87
CA SER A 331 -25.28 -1.18 39.20
C SER A 331 -24.53 -2.51 39.01
N LYS A 332 -23.24 -2.56 39.35
CA LYS A 332 -22.53 -3.82 39.42
C LYS A 332 -23.16 -4.62 40.54
N ASN A 333 -23.94 -5.65 40.20
CA ASN A 333 -24.37 -6.69 41.17
C ASN A 333 -23.21 -7.63 41.45
#